data_cb3ed99d849b56aaa700103da0c6c37b
#
_entry.id   cb3ed99d849b56aaa700103da0c6c37b
#
_cell.length_a   1.000
_cell.length_b   1.000
_cell.length_c   1.000
_cell.angle_alpha   90.00
_cell.angle_beta   90.00
_cell.angle_gamma   90.00
#
_symmetry.space_group_name_H-M   'P 1'
#
loop_
_entity.id
_entity.type
_entity.pdbx_description
1 polymer ?
#
loop_
_entity_poly.entity_id
_entity_poly.type
_entity_poly.pdbx_seq_one_letter_code
_entity_poly.pdbx_strand_id
1 'polypeptide(L)'
;MLPIIVVVIIGEFLLGCEHTMEEILCAEVLKLEEHTKAELFLWALPGFYIGIAIDLLWLKVLKWKVWKLFAIGFGFIFVYAVLMYTTIDPQVNIEQLRLPIVCRGAAYSIIAATLMWALDESSPNLEQFFMGLFVFNIFHMYLAGAAGYGIYTTWFSHFMNDDMARYAQHLTLTHLNPATTDFAGLMNGYAHSMMGVAIKQVYGIVVWISGGVAVLFMLLDIPAVRTNVRKVPLWPVYGIELLSRLTFKSKRVKR
;
A
#
# COMPACT_ATOMS: atom_id res chain seq x y z
N MET A 1 -11.04 -13.69 -14.57
CA MET A 1 -10.74 -13.93 -13.14
C MET A 1 -9.25 -14.05 -12.85
N LEU A 2 -8.48 -14.93 -13.52
CA LEU A 2 -7.05 -15.12 -13.21
C LEU A 2 -6.22 -13.82 -13.13
N PRO A 3 -6.30 -12.88 -14.10
CA PRO A 3 -5.52 -11.64 -14.04
C PRO A 3 -5.88 -10.74 -12.85
N ILE A 4 -7.16 -10.73 -12.43
CA ILE A 4 -7.62 -9.96 -11.27
C ILE A 4 -7.01 -10.53 -9.99
N ILE A 5 -6.95 -11.85 -9.86
CA ILE A 5 -6.32 -12.52 -8.72
C ILE A 5 -4.84 -12.16 -8.63
N VAL A 6 -4.12 -12.13 -9.77
CA VAL A 6 -2.71 -11.72 -9.80
C VAL A 6 -2.53 -10.27 -9.33
N VAL A 7 -3.39 -9.35 -9.78
CA VAL A 7 -3.38 -7.95 -9.32
C VAL A 7 -3.60 -7.87 -7.82
N VAL A 8 -4.57 -8.62 -7.30
CA VAL A 8 -4.85 -8.67 -5.85
C VAL A 8 -3.62 -9.15 -5.09
N ILE A 9 -3.05 -10.29 -5.49
CA ILE A 9 -1.88 -10.86 -4.80
C ILE A 9 -0.72 -9.87 -4.77
N ILE A 10 -0.38 -9.27 -5.90
CA ILE A 10 0.73 -8.30 -5.97
C ILE A 10 0.39 -7.03 -5.20
N GLY A 11 -0.83 -6.49 -5.37
CA GLY A 11 -1.28 -5.29 -4.67
C GLY A 11 -1.24 -5.46 -3.16
N GLU A 12 -1.82 -6.54 -2.65
CA GLU A 12 -1.84 -6.85 -1.22
C GLU A 12 -0.44 -7.11 -0.65
N PHE A 13 0.42 -7.78 -1.42
CA PHE A 13 1.82 -7.96 -1.02
C PHE A 13 2.54 -6.62 -0.87
N LEU A 14 2.40 -5.71 -1.84
CA LEU A 14 3.04 -4.39 -1.78
C LEU A 14 2.46 -3.51 -0.67
N LEU A 15 1.14 -3.56 -0.45
CA LEU A 15 0.48 -2.86 0.65
C LEU A 15 0.88 -3.42 2.03
N GLY A 16 1.20 -4.71 2.12
CA GLY A 16 1.74 -5.32 3.35
C GLY A 16 3.08 -4.71 3.79
N CYS A 17 3.92 -4.27 2.84
CA CYS A 17 5.14 -3.53 3.14
C CYS A 17 4.86 -2.25 3.92
N GLU A 18 3.92 -1.49 3.43
CA GLU A 18 3.50 -0.22 3.99
C GLU A 18 3.16 -0.38 5.47
N HIS A 19 2.22 -1.27 5.78
CA HIS A 19 1.77 -1.48 7.15
C HIS A 19 2.91 -1.89 8.09
N THR A 20 3.79 -2.78 7.63
CA THR A 20 4.88 -3.31 8.46
C THR A 20 6.02 -2.30 8.64
N MET A 21 6.48 -1.70 7.55
CA MET A 21 7.66 -0.82 7.58
C MET A 21 7.34 0.55 8.17
N GLU A 22 6.15 1.08 7.93
CA GLU A 22 5.74 2.34 8.56
C GLU A 22 5.53 2.18 10.06
N GLU A 23 4.98 1.05 10.50
CA GLU A 23 4.82 0.76 11.92
C GLU A 23 6.20 0.75 12.61
N ILE A 24 7.16 0.00 12.06
CA ILE A 24 8.53 -0.07 12.59
C ILE A 24 9.21 1.31 12.54
N LEU A 25 9.06 2.05 11.45
CA LEU A 25 9.61 3.40 11.32
C LEU A 25 9.06 4.34 12.41
N CYS A 26 7.75 4.37 12.57
CA CYS A 26 7.10 5.27 13.53
C CYS A 26 7.37 4.86 14.98
N ALA A 27 7.31 3.56 15.30
CA ALA A 27 7.44 3.09 16.67
C ALA A 27 8.90 3.01 17.13
N GLU A 28 9.79 2.42 16.31
CA GLU A 28 11.15 2.08 16.72
C GLU A 28 12.17 3.14 16.34
N VAL A 29 12.04 3.74 15.13
CA VAL A 29 13.01 4.72 14.64
C VAL A 29 12.64 6.13 15.09
N LEU A 30 11.39 6.56 14.88
CA LEU A 30 10.96 7.92 15.23
C LEU A 30 10.44 8.01 16.66
N LYS A 31 10.12 6.89 17.30
CA LYS A 31 9.56 6.81 18.66
C LYS A 31 8.37 7.75 18.87
N LEU A 32 7.48 7.78 17.88
CA LEU A 32 6.32 8.65 17.90
C LEU A 32 5.30 8.16 18.93
N GLU A 33 4.70 9.11 19.64
CA GLU A 33 3.53 8.84 20.45
C GLU A 33 2.35 8.39 19.57
N GLU A 34 1.47 7.54 20.10
CA GLU A 34 0.32 6.98 19.36
C GLU A 34 -0.58 8.07 18.75
N HIS A 35 -0.75 9.19 19.43
CA HIS A 35 -1.52 10.33 18.92
C HIS A 35 -0.87 10.94 17.67
N THR A 36 0.43 11.18 17.70
CA THR A 36 1.20 11.77 16.60
C THR A 36 1.25 10.82 15.41
N LYS A 37 1.37 9.51 15.67
CA LYS A 37 1.30 8.46 14.66
C LYS A 37 -0.08 8.42 13.98
N ALA A 38 -1.16 8.49 14.77
CA ALA A 38 -2.52 8.54 14.24
C ALA A 38 -2.76 9.80 13.39
N GLU A 39 -2.27 10.96 13.84
CA GLU A 39 -2.33 12.21 13.07
C GLU A 39 -1.60 12.09 11.73
N LEU A 40 -0.41 11.49 11.73
CA LEU A 40 0.36 11.25 10.51
C LEU A 40 -0.42 10.37 9.53
N PHE A 41 -1.03 9.28 10.00
CA PHE A 41 -1.78 8.37 9.13
C PHE A 41 -3.09 8.97 8.59
N LEU A 42 -3.65 9.98 9.24
CA LEU A 42 -4.80 10.72 8.69
C LEU A 42 -4.47 11.40 7.35
N TRP A 43 -3.21 11.67 7.06
CA TRP A 43 -2.78 12.20 5.76
C TRP A 43 -3.00 11.21 4.60
N ALA A 44 -3.33 9.96 4.85
CA ALA A 44 -3.80 9.05 3.82
C ALA A 44 -5.18 9.43 3.26
N LEU A 45 -6.04 10.11 4.05
CA LEU A 45 -7.40 10.48 3.63
C LEU A 45 -7.43 11.42 2.41
N PRO A 46 -6.69 12.55 2.35
CA PRO A 46 -6.60 13.36 1.14
C PRO A 46 -6.17 12.54 -0.07
N GLY A 47 -5.19 11.63 0.10
CA GLY A 47 -4.76 10.72 -0.96
C GLY A 47 -5.90 9.81 -1.43
N PHE A 48 -6.65 9.25 -0.51
CA PHE A 48 -7.80 8.40 -0.82
C PHE A 48 -8.84 9.14 -1.68
N TYR A 49 -9.17 10.40 -1.35
CA TYR A 49 -10.08 11.21 -2.17
C TYR A 49 -9.51 11.55 -3.54
N ILE A 50 -8.21 11.84 -3.63
CA ILE A 50 -7.52 12.06 -4.91
C ILE A 50 -7.61 10.82 -5.78
N GLY A 51 -7.38 9.64 -5.23
CA GLY A 51 -7.45 8.40 -5.99
C GLY A 51 -8.86 8.09 -6.50
N ILE A 52 -9.89 8.28 -5.68
CA ILE A 52 -11.29 8.16 -6.13
C ILE A 52 -11.59 9.15 -7.26
N ALA A 53 -11.14 10.39 -7.15
CA ALA A 53 -11.35 11.40 -8.19
C ALA A 53 -10.68 11.02 -9.51
N ILE A 54 -9.47 10.44 -9.45
CA ILE A 54 -8.76 9.90 -10.61
C ILE A 54 -9.58 8.78 -11.24
N ASP A 55 -10.05 7.80 -10.47
CA ASP A 55 -10.85 6.69 -10.99
C ASP A 55 -12.13 7.17 -11.68
N LEU A 56 -12.85 8.09 -11.04
CA LEU A 56 -14.07 8.66 -11.63
C LEU A 56 -13.79 9.42 -12.93
N LEU A 57 -12.71 10.21 -12.97
CA LEU A 57 -12.31 10.94 -14.17
C LEU A 57 -11.94 9.97 -15.30
N TRP A 58 -11.12 8.98 -15.01
CA TRP A 58 -10.62 8.03 -16.01
C TRP A 58 -11.69 7.09 -16.53
N LEU A 59 -12.50 6.56 -15.65
CA LEU A 59 -13.55 5.63 -16.03
C LEU A 59 -14.71 6.32 -16.75
N LYS A 60 -15.16 7.48 -16.27
CA LYS A 60 -16.33 8.15 -16.82
C LYS A 60 -16.02 9.10 -17.98
N VAL A 61 -14.95 9.87 -17.89
CA VAL A 61 -14.61 10.90 -18.87
C VAL A 61 -13.73 10.31 -19.97
N LEU A 62 -12.62 9.70 -19.61
CA LEU A 62 -11.63 9.19 -20.57
C LEU A 62 -11.98 7.80 -21.10
N LYS A 63 -12.87 7.05 -20.43
CA LYS A 63 -13.30 5.69 -20.82
C LYS A 63 -12.13 4.75 -21.07
N TRP A 64 -11.11 4.85 -20.23
CA TRP A 64 -9.92 4.04 -20.36
C TRP A 64 -10.15 2.62 -19.89
N LYS A 65 -9.28 1.70 -20.32
CA LYS A 65 -9.30 0.31 -19.88
C LYS A 65 -8.88 0.21 -18.41
N VAL A 66 -9.51 -0.67 -17.67
CA VAL A 66 -9.24 -0.96 -16.24
C VAL A 66 -7.76 -1.24 -15.98
N TRP A 67 -7.06 -1.91 -16.90
CA TRP A 67 -5.63 -2.20 -16.77
C TRP A 67 -4.75 -0.96 -16.68
N LYS A 68 -5.12 0.12 -17.35
CA LYS A 68 -4.40 1.39 -17.24
C LYS A 68 -4.57 2.04 -15.88
N LEU A 69 -5.73 1.84 -15.24
CA LEU A 69 -5.97 2.31 -13.89
C LEU A 69 -5.13 1.53 -12.88
N PHE A 70 -5.01 0.21 -13.03
CA PHE A 70 -4.08 -0.56 -12.22
C PHE A 70 -2.64 -0.08 -12.41
N ALA A 71 -2.20 0.21 -13.65
CA ALA A 71 -0.89 0.79 -13.90
C ALA A 71 -0.68 2.12 -13.15
N ILE A 72 -1.70 2.98 -13.11
CA ILE A 72 -1.66 4.24 -12.36
C ILE A 72 -1.60 3.96 -10.85
N GLY A 73 -2.42 3.06 -10.32
CA GLY A 73 -2.40 2.66 -8.92
C GLY A 73 -1.02 2.14 -8.49
N PHE A 74 -0.44 1.21 -9.25
CA PHE A 74 0.92 0.72 -8.99
C PHE A 74 1.97 1.81 -9.21
N GLY A 75 1.75 2.76 -10.12
CA GLY A 75 2.58 3.95 -10.28
C GLY A 75 2.59 4.82 -9.02
N PHE A 76 1.45 4.98 -8.34
CA PHE A 76 1.39 5.68 -7.06
C PHE A 76 2.10 4.91 -5.94
N ILE A 77 2.03 3.56 -5.91
CA ILE A 77 2.85 2.75 -4.98
C ILE A 77 4.34 2.96 -5.27
N PHE A 78 4.74 2.98 -6.54
CA PHE A 78 6.11 3.26 -6.92
C PHE A 78 6.58 4.64 -6.43
N VAL A 79 5.78 5.70 -6.67
CA VAL A 79 6.09 7.06 -6.20
C VAL A 79 6.18 7.08 -4.67
N TYR A 80 5.23 6.47 -3.98
CA TYR A 80 5.26 6.31 -2.53
C TYR A 80 6.56 5.66 -2.05
N ALA A 81 6.91 4.51 -2.63
CA ALA A 81 8.10 3.77 -2.23
C ALA A 81 9.40 4.55 -2.52
N VAL A 82 9.48 5.27 -3.65
CA VAL A 82 10.60 6.17 -3.98
C VAL A 82 10.70 7.31 -2.97
N LEU A 83 9.58 7.94 -2.64
CA LEU A 83 9.55 9.02 -1.64
C LEU A 83 9.99 8.49 -0.27
N MET A 84 9.50 7.34 0.18
CA MET A 84 9.94 6.72 1.43
C MET A 84 11.43 6.39 1.38
N TYR A 85 11.90 5.76 0.30
CA TYR A 85 13.33 5.44 0.11
C TYR A 85 14.22 6.67 0.19
N THR A 86 13.79 7.81 -0.35
CA THR A 86 14.58 9.06 -0.37
C THR A 86 14.46 9.86 0.93
N THR A 87 13.30 9.78 1.60
CA THR A 87 13.00 10.61 2.78
C THR A 87 13.51 9.99 4.07
N ILE A 88 13.55 8.64 4.17
CA ILE A 88 14.00 7.97 5.39
C ILE A 88 15.47 8.25 5.62
N ASP A 89 15.73 9.02 6.67
CA ASP A 89 17.05 9.37 7.19
C ASP A 89 16.94 9.33 8.73
N PRO A 90 18.02 9.10 9.49
CA PRO A 90 18.01 9.17 10.96
C PRO A 90 17.46 10.49 11.53
N GLN A 91 17.43 11.55 10.73
CA GLN A 91 16.93 12.88 11.11
C GLN A 91 15.63 13.27 10.38
N VAL A 92 14.87 12.29 9.87
CA VAL A 92 13.65 12.57 9.10
C VAL A 92 12.63 13.36 9.94
N ASN A 93 12.09 14.42 9.35
CA ASN A 93 11.01 15.18 9.95
C ASN A 93 9.66 14.54 9.58
N ILE A 94 8.74 14.45 10.54
CA ILE A 94 7.38 13.93 10.37
C ILE A 94 6.66 14.60 9.19
N GLU A 95 6.89 15.90 8.98
CA GLU A 95 6.27 16.64 7.88
C GLU A 95 6.67 16.11 6.49
N GLN A 96 7.87 15.56 6.35
CA GLN A 96 8.35 14.98 5.10
C GLN A 96 7.67 13.65 4.78
N LEU A 97 7.12 12.97 5.78
CA LEU A 97 6.38 11.72 5.61
C LEU A 97 4.92 11.93 5.15
N ARG A 98 4.39 13.16 5.27
CA ARG A 98 3.00 13.45 4.87
C ARG A 98 2.76 13.17 3.38
N LEU A 99 3.66 13.62 2.51
CA LEU A 99 3.51 13.42 1.07
C LEU A 99 3.55 11.95 0.64
N PRO A 100 4.51 11.13 1.09
CA PRO A 100 4.46 9.68 0.86
C PRO A 100 3.12 9.07 1.28
N ILE A 101 2.63 9.37 2.48
CA ILE A 101 1.38 8.82 2.99
C ILE A 101 0.17 9.23 2.14
N VAL A 102 0.13 10.47 1.62
CA VAL A 102 -0.89 10.89 0.64
C VAL A 102 -0.81 10.04 -0.64
N CYS A 103 0.39 9.82 -1.18
CA CYS A 103 0.57 8.97 -2.37
C CYS A 103 0.11 7.53 -2.11
N ARG A 104 0.38 6.99 -0.94
CA ARG A 104 -0.10 5.69 -0.49
C ARG A 104 -1.62 5.61 -0.47
N GLY A 105 -2.27 6.60 0.16
CA GLY A 105 -3.74 6.67 0.20
C GLY A 105 -4.36 6.71 -1.19
N ALA A 106 -3.75 7.45 -2.13
CA ALA A 106 -4.17 7.49 -3.53
C ALA A 106 -3.99 6.13 -4.22
N ALA A 107 -2.84 5.47 -4.02
CA ALA A 107 -2.58 4.14 -4.56
C ALA A 107 -3.62 3.12 -4.11
N TYR A 108 -3.86 3.07 -2.79
CA TYR A 108 -4.84 2.16 -2.20
C TYR A 108 -6.23 2.35 -2.79
N SER A 109 -6.72 3.59 -2.84
CA SER A 109 -8.07 3.88 -3.34
C SER A 109 -8.22 3.56 -4.83
N ILE A 110 -7.20 3.88 -5.66
CA ILE A 110 -7.22 3.55 -7.09
C ILE A 110 -7.27 2.03 -7.29
N ILE A 111 -6.41 1.28 -6.64
CA ILE A 111 -6.36 -0.18 -6.79
C ILE A 111 -7.66 -0.81 -6.28
N ALA A 112 -8.15 -0.41 -5.11
CA ALA A 112 -9.36 -0.96 -4.50
C ALA A 112 -10.61 -0.63 -5.33
N ALA A 113 -10.81 0.62 -5.74
CA ALA A 113 -11.95 1.01 -6.54
C ALA A 113 -11.93 0.36 -7.93
N THR A 114 -10.76 0.35 -8.58
CA THR A 114 -10.58 -0.33 -9.88
C THR A 114 -10.84 -1.82 -9.77
N LEU A 115 -10.41 -2.45 -8.67
CA LEU A 115 -10.65 -3.87 -8.42
C LEU A 115 -12.14 -4.17 -8.23
N MET A 116 -12.84 -3.37 -7.40
CA MET A 116 -14.28 -3.49 -7.21
C MET A 116 -15.03 -3.37 -8.54
N TRP A 117 -14.60 -2.47 -9.38
CA TRP A 117 -15.16 -2.29 -10.70
C TRP A 117 -14.91 -3.49 -11.62
N ALA A 118 -13.67 -4.00 -11.64
CA ALA A 118 -13.31 -5.17 -12.43
C ALA A 118 -14.08 -6.42 -11.97
N LEU A 119 -14.34 -6.56 -10.67
CA LEU A 119 -15.15 -7.63 -10.10
C LEU A 119 -16.61 -7.52 -10.53
N ASP A 120 -17.20 -6.32 -10.45
CA ASP A 120 -18.59 -6.08 -10.87
C ASP A 120 -18.79 -6.42 -12.36
N GLU A 121 -17.88 -5.97 -13.21
CA GLU A 121 -17.94 -6.23 -14.65
C GLU A 121 -17.74 -7.70 -15.02
N SER A 122 -16.90 -8.42 -14.26
CA SER A 122 -16.61 -9.85 -14.50
C SER A 122 -17.65 -10.80 -13.89
N SER A 123 -18.54 -10.28 -13.04
CA SER A 123 -19.51 -11.06 -12.28
C SER A 123 -20.90 -10.97 -12.92
N PRO A 124 -21.45 -12.06 -13.53
CA PRO A 124 -22.77 -12.05 -14.14
C PRO A 124 -23.90 -11.90 -13.13
N ASN A 125 -23.68 -12.31 -11.88
CA ASN A 125 -24.66 -12.31 -10.81
C ASN A 125 -24.12 -11.68 -9.53
N LEU A 126 -25.02 -11.10 -8.72
CA LEU A 126 -24.71 -10.49 -7.43
C LEU A 126 -24.02 -11.47 -6.46
N GLU A 127 -24.41 -12.75 -6.50
CA GLU A 127 -23.81 -13.80 -5.69
C GLU A 127 -22.32 -14.00 -6.01
N GLN A 128 -21.96 -14.04 -7.30
CA GLN A 128 -20.57 -14.17 -7.73
C GLN A 128 -19.75 -12.92 -7.38
N PHE A 129 -20.35 -11.74 -7.41
CA PHE A 129 -19.72 -10.51 -6.95
C PHE A 129 -19.38 -10.58 -5.46
N PHE A 130 -20.32 -11.01 -4.61
CA PHE A 130 -20.06 -11.16 -3.18
C PHE A 130 -19.04 -12.26 -2.87
N MET A 131 -19.05 -13.35 -3.62
CA MET A 131 -18.01 -14.38 -3.50
C MET A 131 -16.64 -13.83 -3.89
N GLY A 132 -16.53 -13.02 -4.93
CA GLY A 132 -15.29 -12.32 -5.31
C GLY A 132 -14.80 -11.36 -4.23
N LEU A 133 -15.70 -10.60 -3.62
CA LEU A 133 -15.43 -9.74 -2.48
C LEU A 133 -14.92 -10.51 -1.26
N PHE A 134 -15.54 -11.64 -0.95
CA PHE A 134 -15.14 -12.51 0.15
C PHE A 134 -13.74 -13.07 -0.06
N VAL A 135 -13.46 -13.56 -1.27
CA VAL A 135 -12.12 -14.03 -1.65
C VAL A 135 -11.10 -12.91 -1.54
N PHE A 136 -11.43 -11.70 -2.01
CA PHE A 136 -10.56 -10.53 -1.87
C PHE A 136 -10.24 -10.23 -0.41
N ASN A 137 -11.24 -10.22 0.48
CA ASN A 137 -11.03 -9.98 1.90
C ASN A 137 -10.10 -11.04 2.53
N ILE A 138 -10.26 -12.32 2.16
CA ILE A 138 -9.36 -13.38 2.62
C ILE A 138 -7.92 -13.07 2.18
N PHE A 139 -7.69 -12.74 0.91
CA PHE A 139 -6.36 -12.41 0.41
C PHE A 139 -5.81 -11.17 1.10
N HIS A 140 -6.60 -10.13 1.31
CA HIS A 140 -6.20 -8.93 2.03
C HIS A 140 -5.73 -9.28 3.46
N MET A 141 -6.51 -10.02 4.23
CA MET A 141 -6.15 -10.37 5.60
C MET A 141 -4.90 -11.26 5.69
N TYR A 142 -4.76 -12.25 4.80
CA TYR A 142 -3.68 -13.23 4.89
C TYR A 142 -2.42 -12.81 4.14
N LEU A 143 -2.53 -12.18 2.98
CA LEU A 143 -1.35 -11.77 2.19
C LEU A 143 -0.77 -10.44 2.68
N ALA A 144 -1.58 -9.42 2.90
CA ALA A 144 -1.08 -8.15 3.43
C ALA A 144 -0.76 -8.27 4.92
N GLY A 145 -1.68 -8.82 5.72
CA GLY A 145 -1.51 -8.93 7.16
C GLY A 145 -0.44 -9.95 7.56
N ALA A 146 -0.68 -11.24 7.34
CA ALA A 146 0.18 -12.29 7.89
C ALA A 146 1.42 -12.55 7.04
N ALA A 147 1.25 -12.83 5.73
CA ALA A 147 2.37 -13.18 4.87
C ALA A 147 3.25 -11.98 4.54
N GLY A 148 2.63 -10.82 4.27
CA GLY A 148 3.36 -9.57 4.05
C GLY A 148 4.20 -9.22 5.26
N TYR A 149 3.60 -9.18 6.45
CA TYR A 149 4.32 -8.94 7.70
C TYR A 149 5.52 -9.87 7.87
N GLY A 150 5.32 -11.20 7.69
CA GLY A 150 6.39 -12.19 7.85
C GLY A 150 7.55 -12.00 6.86
N ILE A 151 7.26 -11.72 5.59
CA ILE A 151 8.28 -11.51 4.56
C ILE A 151 9.05 -10.21 4.82
N TYR A 152 8.34 -9.11 5.05
CA TYR A 152 8.98 -7.81 5.24
C TYR A 152 9.79 -7.72 6.53
N THR A 153 9.33 -8.30 7.63
CA THR A 153 10.12 -8.40 8.87
C THR A 153 11.35 -9.28 8.69
N THR A 154 11.26 -10.36 7.89
CA THR A 154 12.41 -11.21 7.57
C THR A 154 13.44 -10.44 6.76
N TRP A 155 13.04 -9.70 5.72
CA TRP A 155 13.95 -8.86 4.94
C TRP A 155 14.57 -7.76 5.79
N PHE A 156 13.77 -7.07 6.58
CA PHE A 156 14.25 -6.06 7.51
C PHE A 156 15.31 -6.62 8.46
N SER A 157 15.04 -7.76 9.09
CA SER A 157 15.98 -8.40 10.01
C SER A 157 17.25 -8.87 9.30
N HIS A 158 17.15 -9.35 8.07
CA HIS A 158 18.30 -9.76 7.27
C HIS A 158 19.20 -8.55 6.97
N PHE A 159 18.63 -7.48 6.44
CA PHE A 159 19.40 -6.26 6.15
C PHE A 159 20.02 -5.65 7.40
N MET A 160 19.26 -5.58 8.50
CA MET A 160 19.77 -5.08 9.77
C MET A 160 20.95 -5.91 10.26
N ASN A 161 20.87 -7.24 10.20
CA ASN A 161 21.93 -8.12 10.64
C ASN A 161 23.18 -8.01 9.74
N ASP A 162 23.00 -7.92 8.43
CA ASP A 162 24.09 -7.75 7.47
C ASP A 162 24.84 -6.43 7.69
N ASP A 163 24.11 -5.32 7.89
CA ASP A 163 24.69 -4.01 8.12
C ASP A 163 25.40 -3.96 9.48
N MET A 164 24.81 -4.58 10.53
CA MET A 164 25.47 -4.70 11.83
C MET A 164 26.75 -5.56 11.77
N ALA A 165 26.74 -6.65 11.00
CA ALA A 165 27.91 -7.51 10.82
C ALA A 165 29.03 -6.77 10.08
N ARG A 166 28.72 -6.03 9.02
CA ARG A 166 29.69 -5.20 8.30
C ARG A 166 30.31 -4.14 9.20
N TYR A 167 29.48 -3.47 10.00
CA TYR A 167 29.98 -2.48 10.93
C TYR A 167 30.91 -3.08 12.01
N ALA A 168 30.52 -4.21 12.59
CA ALA A 168 31.34 -4.92 13.56
C ALA A 168 32.74 -5.28 13.01
N GLN A 169 32.81 -5.60 11.69
CA GLN A 169 34.10 -5.86 11.03
C GLN A 169 34.97 -4.61 10.88
N HIS A 170 34.35 -3.42 10.77
CA HIS A 170 35.07 -2.14 10.68
C HIS A 170 35.41 -1.51 12.03
N LEU A 171 34.75 -1.95 13.12
CA LEU A 171 35.10 -1.58 14.48
C LEU A 171 36.37 -2.32 14.91
N THR A 172 37.52 -1.76 14.50
CA THR A 172 38.79 -2.22 15.04
C THR A 172 38.93 -1.72 16.46
N LEU A 173 39.15 -2.63 17.41
CA LEU A 173 39.37 -2.35 18.84
C LEU A 173 40.49 -1.30 19.10
N THR A 174 41.32 -1.02 18.11
CA THR A 174 42.40 -0.03 18.16
C THR A 174 41.92 1.42 18.28
N HIS A 175 40.67 1.72 17.93
CA HIS A 175 40.10 3.09 18.01
C HIS A 175 39.20 3.30 19.24
N LEU A 176 38.90 2.25 19.99
CA LEU A 176 38.07 2.32 21.19
C LEU A 176 38.96 2.28 22.45
N ASN A 177 38.92 3.35 23.22
CA ASN A 177 39.52 3.34 24.55
C ASN A 177 38.50 2.68 25.52
N PRO A 178 38.73 1.44 25.99
CA PRO A 178 37.77 0.71 26.80
C PRO A 178 37.44 1.37 28.15
N ALA A 179 38.32 2.30 28.60
CA ALA A 179 38.12 3.00 29.87
C ALA A 179 37.19 4.24 29.78
N THR A 180 36.94 4.74 28.57
CA THR A 180 36.19 6.01 28.38
C THR A 180 35.02 5.88 27.42
N THR A 181 34.88 4.75 26.71
CA THR A 181 33.83 4.57 25.72
C THR A 181 32.64 3.83 26.33
N ASP A 182 31.48 4.49 26.38
CA ASP A 182 30.21 3.81 26.64
C ASP A 182 29.83 2.95 25.41
N PHE A 183 30.36 1.72 25.43
CA PHE A 183 30.14 0.76 24.35
C PHE A 183 28.66 0.42 24.14
N ALA A 184 27.88 0.35 25.22
CA ALA A 184 26.45 0.04 25.16
C ALA A 184 25.65 1.20 24.52
N GLY A 185 25.94 2.44 24.92
CA GLY A 185 25.32 3.64 24.32
C GLY A 185 25.67 3.80 22.84
N LEU A 186 26.93 3.53 22.48
CA LEU A 186 27.41 3.59 21.11
C LEU A 186 26.73 2.52 20.22
N MET A 187 26.63 1.28 20.70
CA MET A 187 25.95 0.19 19.99
C MET A 187 24.46 0.44 19.84
N ASN A 188 23.80 0.99 20.86
CA ASN A 188 22.37 1.33 20.79
C ASN A 188 22.11 2.47 19.77
N GLY A 189 22.93 3.52 19.79
CA GLY A 189 22.83 4.61 18.82
C GLY A 189 23.06 4.14 17.39
N TYR A 190 23.99 3.20 17.22
CA TYR A 190 24.27 2.62 15.92
C TYR A 190 23.15 1.70 15.43
N ALA A 191 22.63 0.81 16.29
CA ALA A 191 21.50 -0.05 15.96
C ALA A 191 20.28 0.76 15.51
N HIS A 192 20.02 1.89 16.17
CA HIS A 192 18.94 2.80 15.78
C HIS A 192 19.14 3.39 14.37
N SER A 193 20.38 3.82 14.03
CA SER A 193 20.69 4.30 12.68
C SER A 193 20.53 3.20 11.62
N MET A 194 20.95 1.97 11.95
CA MET A 194 20.85 0.82 11.04
C MET A 194 19.40 0.39 10.78
N MET A 195 18.48 0.56 11.75
CA MET A 195 17.06 0.32 11.52
C MET A 195 16.54 1.18 10.36
N GLY A 196 16.85 2.48 10.34
CA GLY A 196 16.47 3.36 9.24
C GLY A 196 17.03 2.91 7.89
N VAL A 197 18.30 2.48 7.85
CA VAL A 197 18.94 1.98 6.64
C VAL A 197 18.28 0.68 6.18
N ALA A 198 18.00 -0.26 7.07
CA ALA A 198 17.33 -1.53 6.74
C ALA A 198 15.92 -1.29 6.18
N ILE A 199 15.14 -0.39 6.79
CA ILE A 199 13.81 -0.01 6.27
C ILE A 199 13.97 0.57 4.85
N LYS A 200 14.93 1.46 4.65
CA LYS A 200 15.22 2.04 3.33
C LYS A 200 15.54 0.99 2.28
N GLN A 201 16.32 -0.04 2.62
CA GLN A 201 16.64 -1.14 1.70
C GLN A 201 15.38 -1.95 1.33
N VAL A 202 14.47 -2.19 2.29
CA VAL A 202 13.18 -2.84 2.01
C VAL A 202 12.35 -2.01 1.03
N TYR A 203 12.26 -0.68 1.23
CA TYR A 203 11.58 0.19 0.27
C TYR A 203 12.24 0.18 -1.11
N GLY A 204 13.58 0.03 -1.16
CA GLY A 204 14.30 -0.17 -2.42
C GLY A 204 13.80 -1.38 -3.23
N ILE A 205 13.51 -2.50 -2.57
CA ILE A 205 12.92 -3.69 -3.21
C ILE A 205 11.50 -3.37 -3.72
N VAL A 206 10.70 -2.69 -2.89
CA VAL A 206 9.31 -2.31 -3.26
C VAL A 206 9.31 -1.38 -4.48
N VAL A 207 10.26 -0.46 -4.60
CA VAL A 207 10.44 0.41 -5.78
C VAL A 207 10.61 -0.43 -7.04
N TRP A 208 11.50 -1.43 -7.03
CA TRP A 208 11.72 -2.28 -8.20
C TRP A 208 10.49 -3.12 -8.55
N ILE A 209 9.83 -3.71 -7.57
CA ILE A 209 8.64 -4.54 -7.80
C ILE A 209 7.49 -3.67 -8.33
N SER A 210 7.15 -2.58 -7.66
CA SER A 210 6.02 -1.72 -8.03
C SER A 210 6.23 -1.03 -9.37
N GLY A 211 7.46 -0.55 -9.65
CA GLY A 211 7.82 0.03 -10.93
C GLY A 211 7.74 -0.97 -12.07
N GLY A 212 8.27 -2.19 -11.87
CA GLY A 212 8.17 -3.28 -12.84
C GLY A 212 6.72 -3.67 -13.13
N VAL A 213 5.89 -3.77 -12.10
CA VAL A 213 4.45 -4.08 -12.24
C VAL A 213 3.71 -2.96 -12.95
N ALA A 214 3.96 -1.68 -12.61
CA ALA A 214 3.34 -0.55 -13.28
C ALA A 214 3.65 -0.53 -14.78
N VAL A 215 4.92 -0.74 -15.14
CA VAL A 215 5.35 -0.84 -16.54
C VAL A 215 4.71 -2.05 -17.24
N LEU A 216 4.67 -3.21 -16.57
CA LEU A 216 4.02 -4.40 -17.10
C LEU A 216 2.56 -4.14 -17.44
N PHE A 217 1.79 -3.52 -16.54
CA PHE A 217 0.37 -3.18 -16.78
C PHE A 217 0.19 -2.10 -17.85
N MET A 218 1.15 -1.19 -18.02
CA MET A 218 1.13 -0.23 -19.13
C MET A 218 1.33 -0.90 -20.49
N LEU A 219 2.20 -1.91 -20.55
CA LEU A 219 2.54 -2.62 -21.79
C LEU A 219 1.52 -3.70 -22.16
N LEU A 220 0.90 -4.33 -21.16
CA LEU A 220 -0.09 -5.38 -21.38
C LEU A 220 -1.43 -4.76 -21.82
N ASP A 221 -1.65 -4.65 -23.13
CA ASP A 221 -2.98 -4.42 -23.70
C ASP A 221 -3.74 -5.75 -23.73
N ILE A 222 -4.16 -6.25 -22.54
CA ILE A 222 -4.85 -7.53 -22.42
C ILE A 222 -6.27 -7.38 -23.02
N PRO A 223 -6.56 -8.03 -24.17
CA PRO A 223 -7.86 -7.87 -24.83
C PRO A 223 -9.04 -8.46 -24.04
N ALA A 224 -8.76 -9.24 -22.99
CA ALA A 224 -9.77 -10.02 -22.25
C ALA A 224 -10.69 -9.19 -21.35
N VAL A 225 -10.33 -7.94 -21.05
CA VAL A 225 -11.15 -7.05 -20.20
C VAL A 225 -11.41 -5.74 -20.92
N ARG A 226 -12.28 -5.76 -21.91
CA ARG A 226 -12.85 -4.55 -22.51
C ARG A 226 -13.98 -4.09 -21.61
N THR A 227 -13.69 -3.10 -20.77
CA THR A 227 -14.70 -2.47 -19.93
C THR A 227 -15.73 -1.74 -20.79
N ASN A 228 -16.97 -2.17 -20.71
CA ASN A 228 -18.10 -1.47 -21.31
C ASN A 228 -18.58 -0.40 -20.33
N VAL A 229 -17.74 0.60 -20.09
CA VAL A 229 -17.88 1.67 -19.06
C VAL A 229 -19.21 2.44 -19.15
N ARG A 230 -19.97 2.27 -20.25
CA ARG A 230 -21.28 2.89 -20.44
C ARG A 230 -22.38 2.34 -19.53
N LYS A 231 -22.20 1.15 -18.96
CA LYS A 231 -23.27 0.42 -18.25
C LYS A 231 -23.13 0.38 -16.74
N VAL A 232 -22.00 0.86 -16.18
CA VAL A 232 -21.79 0.78 -14.73
C VAL A 232 -22.29 2.03 -14.05
N PRO A 233 -23.37 1.94 -13.27
CA PRO A 233 -23.84 3.05 -12.43
C PRO A 233 -22.84 3.32 -11.29
N LEU A 234 -22.78 4.54 -10.82
CA LEU A 234 -21.98 4.93 -9.67
C LEU A 234 -22.38 4.12 -8.43
N TRP A 235 -21.47 3.44 -7.82
CA TRP A 235 -21.68 2.62 -6.62
C TRP A 235 -22.44 3.35 -5.48
N PRO A 236 -22.19 4.65 -5.19
CA PRO A 236 -23.02 5.41 -4.23
C PRO A 236 -24.47 5.55 -4.67
N VAL A 237 -24.72 5.58 -6.00
CA VAL A 237 -26.08 5.66 -6.56
C VAL A 237 -26.80 4.32 -6.43
N TYR A 238 -26.07 3.19 -6.50
CA TYR A 238 -26.66 1.86 -6.26
C TYR A 238 -27.09 1.68 -4.82
N GLY A 239 -26.29 2.11 -3.85
CA GLY A 239 -26.68 2.06 -2.44
C GLY A 239 -27.95 2.88 -2.18
N ILE A 240 -28.05 4.07 -2.77
CA ILE A 240 -29.22 4.95 -2.66
C ILE A 240 -30.41 4.36 -3.43
N GLU A 241 -30.20 3.80 -4.61
CA GLU A 241 -31.26 3.17 -5.42
C GLU A 241 -31.75 1.88 -4.78
N LEU A 242 -30.85 1.05 -4.21
CA LEU A 242 -31.23 -0.15 -3.45
C LEU A 242 -32.02 0.21 -2.19
N LEU A 243 -31.59 1.20 -1.44
CA LEU A 243 -32.30 1.73 -0.28
C LEU A 243 -33.65 2.32 -0.68
N SER A 244 -33.75 3.05 -1.80
CA SER A 244 -35.01 3.57 -2.31
C SER A 244 -35.96 2.47 -2.73
N ARG A 245 -35.48 1.43 -3.38
CA ARG A 245 -36.31 0.25 -3.77
C ARG A 245 -36.81 -0.54 -2.56
N LEU A 246 -35.98 -0.68 -1.52
CA LEU A 246 -36.36 -1.36 -0.28
C LEU A 246 -37.41 -0.53 0.50
N THR A 247 -37.27 0.79 0.57
CA THR A 247 -38.24 1.67 1.22
C THR A 247 -39.56 1.78 0.46
N PHE A 248 -39.54 1.77 -0.87
CA PHE A 248 -40.76 1.76 -1.69
C PHE A 248 -41.51 0.42 -1.64
N LYS A 249 -40.79 -0.72 -1.58
CA LYS A 249 -41.39 -2.03 -1.42
C LYS A 249 -42.08 -2.21 -0.08
N SER A 250 -41.50 -1.66 1.00
CA SER A 250 -42.10 -1.66 2.33
C SER A 250 -43.41 -0.87 2.41
N LYS A 251 -43.58 0.18 1.62
CA LYS A 251 -44.86 0.95 1.57
C LYS A 251 -45.98 0.27 0.76
N ARG A 252 -45.66 -0.66 -0.16
CA ARG A 252 -46.68 -1.41 -0.93
C ARG A 252 -47.23 -2.62 -0.18
N VAL A 253 -46.54 -3.11 0.82
CA VAL A 253 -47.02 -4.25 1.65
C VAL A 253 -47.97 -3.81 2.77
N LYS A 254 -48.10 -2.49 3.01
CA LYS A 254 -48.99 -1.91 4.03
C LYS A 254 -50.27 -1.28 3.46
N ARG A 255 -50.68 -1.59 2.22
CA ARG A 255 -51.98 -1.32 1.65
C ARG A 255 -52.55 -2.64 1.15
#